data_f856a71c8029f62605d1915f3a76ba66
#
_entry.id   f856a71c8029f62605d1915f3a76ba66
#
_cell.length_a   1.000
_cell.length_b   1.000
_cell.length_c   1.000
_cell.angle_alpha   90.00
_cell.angle_beta   90.00
_cell.angle_gamma   90.00
#
_symmetry.space_group_name_H-M   'P 1'
#
loop_
_entity.id
_entity.type
_entity.pdbx_description
1 polymer ?
#
loop_
_entity_poly.entity_id
_entity_poly.type
_entity_poly.pdbx_seq_one_letter_code
_entity_poly.pdbx_strand_id
1 'polypeptide(L)'
;MYMSEQTIQEGLYSIPVQLDKYICRSLGATTIKDLVKNKEVTGLTIKECDKIKANRPDVLILNKDKQIVVFIEMKEPDKLKTEKLQRLAKYQELGVARQVKAKIYMLSDGETFIWINPITGARITDENDKPITRKINPKNLSPEQNKELAEFIDDVCYCINDSNNKIMPKEYIDPTPLAQKVARILQNMSLSSAKNSLYTCLL
;
A
#
# COMPACT_ATOMS: atom_id res chain seq x y z
N MET A 1 -19.27 19.82 -3.62
CA MET A 1 -18.31 20.33 -2.62
C MET A 1 -17.03 19.53 -2.78
N TYR A 2 -15.97 20.11 -3.31
CA TYR A 2 -14.70 19.42 -3.47
C TYR A 2 -14.06 19.22 -2.08
N MET A 3 -13.90 17.97 -1.66
CA MET A 3 -13.11 17.66 -0.47
C MET A 3 -11.63 17.69 -0.87
N SER A 4 -10.82 18.46 -0.14
CA SER A 4 -9.37 18.46 -0.31
C SER A 4 -8.77 17.16 0.27
N GLU A 5 -7.57 16.78 -0.16
CA GLU A 5 -6.79 15.70 0.44
C GLU A 5 -6.70 15.87 1.96
N GLN A 6 -6.45 17.10 2.42
CA GLN A 6 -6.42 17.44 3.84
C GLN A 6 -7.75 17.16 4.54
N THR A 7 -8.90 17.43 3.90
CA THR A 7 -10.21 17.14 4.48
C THR A 7 -10.46 15.64 4.61
N ILE A 8 -9.99 14.85 3.64
CA ILE A 8 -10.05 13.38 3.68
C ILE A 8 -9.14 12.86 4.78
N GLN A 9 -7.93 13.37 4.84
CA GLN A 9 -6.96 13.06 5.88
C GLN A 9 -7.53 13.40 7.26
N GLU A 10 -7.99 14.60 7.50
CA GLU A 10 -8.62 15.02 8.77
C GLU A 10 -9.80 14.11 9.11
N GLY A 11 -10.52 13.63 8.10
CA GLY A 11 -11.56 12.64 8.24
C GLY A 11 -11.09 11.34 8.85
N LEU A 12 -9.96 10.84 8.45
CA LEU A 12 -9.30 9.66 8.98
C LEU A 12 -8.55 9.95 10.29
N TYR A 13 -8.08 11.19 10.48
CA TYR A 13 -7.24 11.60 11.60
C TYR A 13 -7.93 11.76 12.95
N SER A 14 -9.19 12.11 12.95
CA SER A 14 -9.84 12.54 14.18
C SER A 14 -10.17 11.41 15.16
N ILE A 15 -9.77 10.17 14.85
CA ILE A 15 -10.09 9.03 15.68
C ILE A 15 -8.81 8.24 15.97
N PRO A 16 -8.38 8.15 17.24
CA PRO A 16 -7.63 7.01 17.70
C PRO A 16 -8.60 5.82 17.69
N VAL A 17 -8.82 5.23 16.50
CA VAL A 17 -9.62 4.01 16.42
C VAL A 17 -8.77 2.91 17.02
N GLN A 18 -9.06 2.55 18.25
CA GLN A 18 -8.72 1.24 18.76
C GLN A 18 -9.61 0.24 18.04
N LEU A 19 -9.14 -0.19 16.90
CA LEU A 19 -9.62 -1.41 16.30
C LEU A 19 -9.15 -2.50 17.26
N ASP A 20 -10.00 -3.09 18.10
CA ASP A 20 -9.71 -4.16 19.07
C ASP A 20 -8.25 -4.65 19.20
N LYS A 21 -7.60 -4.98 18.08
CA LYS A 21 -6.24 -5.52 17.98
C LYS A 21 -5.24 -4.52 17.37
N TYR A 22 -5.70 -3.42 16.81
CA TYR A 22 -4.91 -2.48 16.03
C TYR A 22 -5.04 -1.07 16.55
N ILE A 23 -4.02 -0.26 16.33
CA ILE A 23 -4.00 1.16 16.67
C ILE A 23 -3.86 1.92 15.35
N CYS A 24 -4.81 2.79 15.04
CA CYS A 24 -4.71 3.71 13.92
C CYS A 24 -3.94 4.96 14.36
N ARG A 25 -2.88 5.30 13.63
CA ARG A 25 -2.00 6.44 13.92
C ARG A 25 -1.89 7.33 12.70
N SER A 26 -2.39 8.53 12.81
CA SER A 26 -2.12 9.59 11.84
C SER A 26 -0.75 10.22 12.11
N LEU A 27 -0.02 10.58 11.07
CA LEU A 27 1.33 11.12 11.23
C LEU A 27 1.37 12.65 11.21
N GLY A 28 0.57 13.30 10.40
CA GLY A 28 0.65 14.75 10.23
C GLY A 28 2.08 15.20 9.92
N ALA A 29 2.66 16.03 10.79
CA ALA A 29 4.05 16.47 10.67
C ALA A 29 5.09 15.49 11.23
N THR A 30 4.66 14.42 11.93
CA THR A 30 5.54 13.45 12.59
C THR A 30 6.17 12.51 11.56
N THR A 31 7.45 12.23 11.68
CA THR A 31 8.12 11.27 10.80
C THR A 31 8.13 9.86 11.40
N ILE A 32 8.26 8.84 10.54
CA ILE A 32 8.43 7.46 11.02
C ILE A 32 9.65 7.34 11.95
N LYS A 33 10.72 8.07 11.65
CA LYS A 33 11.92 8.12 12.50
C LYS A 33 11.61 8.64 13.90
N ASP A 34 10.76 9.68 14.01
CA ASP A 34 10.36 10.21 15.31
C ASP A 34 9.51 9.20 16.09
N LEU A 35 8.58 8.51 15.40
CA LEU A 35 7.79 7.46 16.03
C LEU A 35 8.66 6.30 16.55
N VAL A 36 9.71 5.93 15.80
CA VAL A 36 10.66 4.90 16.24
C VAL A 36 11.49 5.37 17.42
N LYS A 37 11.99 6.63 17.40
CA LYS A 37 12.71 7.22 18.55
C LYS A 37 11.86 7.24 19.81
N ASN A 38 10.59 7.58 19.68
CA ASN A 38 9.64 7.67 20.78
C ASN A 38 9.07 6.30 21.21
N LYS A 39 9.53 5.21 20.58
CA LYS A 39 9.00 3.84 20.82
C LYS A 39 7.50 3.70 20.58
N GLU A 40 6.98 4.53 19.67
CA GLU A 40 5.59 4.47 19.19
C GLU A 40 5.45 3.51 18.02
N VAL A 41 6.54 3.26 17.29
CA VAL A 41 6.67 2.22 16.27
C VAL A 41 7.86 1.33 16.59
N THR A 42 7.71 0.03 16.42
CA THR A 42 8.73 -0.99 16.61
C THR A 42 9.02 -1.76 15.32
N GLY A 43 10.00 -2.65 15.35
CA GLY A 43 10.38 -3.47 14.18
C GLY A 43 11.28 -2.75 13.17
N LEU A 44 11.61 -1.47 13.43
CA LEU A 44 12.54 -0.66 12.65
C LEU A 44 13.65 -0.11 13.54
N THR A 45 14.84 0.04 12.98
CA THR A 45 15.98 0.75 13.59
C THR A 45 16.06 2.17 13.07
N ILE A 46 16.68 3.07 13.84
CA ILE A 46 16.94 4.45 13.38
C ILE A 46 17.74 4.47 12.07
N LYS A 47 18.72 3.56 11.92
CA LYS A 47 19.54 3.44 10.71
C LYS A 47 18.71 3.03 9.47
N GLU A 48 17.68 2.20 9.66
CA GLU A 48 16.72 1.89 8.58
C GLU A 48 15.88 3.11 8.24
N CYS A 49 15.40 3.85 9.26
CA CYS A 49 14.63 5.07 9.06
C CYS A 49 15.42 6.16 8.32
N ASP A 50 16.75 6.26 8.50
CA ASP A 50 17.60 7.21 7.80
C ASP A 50 17.64 6.98 6.28
N LYS A 51 17.34 5.77 5.84
CA LYS A 51 17.25 5.41 4.42
C LYS A 51 15.89 5.72 3.81
N ILE A 52 14.89 5.89 4.65
CA ILE A 52 13.53 6.26 4.25
C ILE A 52 13.58 7.76 4.00
N LYS A 53 13.62 8.17 2.73
CA LYS A 53 13.50 9.59 2.37
C LYS A 53 12.25 10.15 3.05
N ALA A 54 12.23 11.45 3.31
CA ALA A 54 11.25 12.19 4.13
C ALA A 54 9.75 11.98 3.79
N ASN A 55 9.42 10.90 3.13
CA ASN A 55 8.07 10.49 2.82
C ASN A 55 7.37 10.10 4.11
N ARG A 56 6.28 10.76 4.35
CA ARG A 56 5.44 10.57 5.53
C ARG A 56 4.17 9.89 5.06
N PRO A 57 3.89 8.68 5.53
CA PRO A 57 2.56 8.11 5.29
C PRO A 57 1.53 9.00 5.97
N ASP A 58 0.36 9.07 5.40
CA ASP A 58 -0.73 9.83 6.02
C ASP A 58 -1.21 9.13 7.28
N VAL A 59 -1.38 7.81 7.21
CA VAL A 59 -1.86 7.00 8.33
C VAL A 59 -1.12 5.66 8.40
N LEU A 60 -0.90 5.19 9.62
CA LEU A 60 -0.43 3.84 9.92
C LEU A 60 -1.46 3.08 10.74
N ILE A 61 -1.65 1.80 10.45
CA ILE A 61 -2.31 0.87 11.36
C ILE A 61 -1.22 -0.02 11.95
N LEU A 62 -1.15 -0.02 13.27
CA LEU A 62 -0.16 -0.76 14.06
C LEU A 62 -0.83 -1.91 14.78
N ASN A 63 -0.11 -3.02 14.97
CA ASN A 63 -0.55 -4.09 15.88
C ASN A 63 -0.25 -3.73 17.36
N LYS A 64 -0.59 -4.62 18.27
CA LYS A 64 -0.32 -4.45 19.72
C LYS A 64 1.16 -4.30 20.06
N ASP A 65 2.04 -4.91 19.24
CA ASP A 65 3.50 -4.78 19.39
C ASP A 65 4.02 -3.50 18.72
N LYS A 66 3.13 -2.62 18.28
CA LYS A 66 3.46 -1.36 17.59
C LYS A 66 4.20 -1.55 16.26
N GLN A 67 4.09 -2.70 15.64
CA GLN A 67 4.63 -2.94 14.29
C GLN A 67 3.65 -2.43 13.24
N ILE A 68 4.17 -1.93 12.12
CA ILE A 68 3.37 -1.40 11.03
C ILE A 68 2.70 -2.57 10.29
N VAL A 69 1.37 -2.61 10.33
CA VAL A 69 0.57 -3.59 9.61
C VAL A 69 0.06 -3.00 8.30
N VAL A 70 -0.57 -1.84 8.34
CA VAL A 70 -1.04 -1.15 7.14
C VAL A 70 -0.38 0.20 7.02
N PHE A 71 0.17 0.47 5.86
CA PHE A 71 0.66 1.77 5.43
C PHE A 71 -0.39 2.39 4.52
N ILE A 72 -0.92 3.53 4.90
CA ILE A 72 -2.00 4.19 4.17
C ILE A 72 -1.49 5.50 3.58
N GLU A 73 -1.72 5.67 2.30
CA GLU A 73 -1.45 6.89 1.55
C GLU A 73 -2.76 7.42 0.97
N MET A 74 -3.05 8.67 1.27
CA MET A 74 -4.21 9.37 0.76
C MET A 74 -3.85 10.17 -0.48
N LYS A 75 -4.80 10.32 -1.36
CA LYS A 75 -4.67 11.13 -2.58
C LYS A 75 -5.85 12.08 -2.68
N GLU A 76 -5.64 13.19 -3.39
CA GLU A 76 -6.75 14.08 -3.74
C GLU A 76 -7.86 13.32 -4.47
N PRO A 77 -9.12 13.76 -4.33
CA PRO A 77 -10.22 13.20 -5.10
C PRO A 77 -9.87 13.11 -6.59
N ASP A 78 -10.33 12.05 -7.22
CA ASP A 78 -10.12 11.79 -8.65
C ASP A 78 -8.70 11.32 -9.06
N LYS A 79 -7.72 11.33 -8.15
CA LYS A 79 -6.35 10.85 -8.46
C LYS A 79 -6.25 9.34 -8.62
N LEU A 80 -7.31 8.60 -8.28
CA LEU A 80 -7.39 7.15 -8.44
C LEU A 80 -8.47 6.71 -9.44
N LYS A 81 -9.04 7.61 -10.23
CA LYS A 81 -10.14 7.31 -11.18
C LYS A 81 -9.76 6.35 -12.30
N THR A 82 -8.52 6.34 -12.74
CA THR A 82 -8.08 5.50 -13.85
C THR A 82 -6.94 4.59 -13.43
N GLU A 83 -6.82 3.43 -14.07
CA GLU A 83 -5.72 2.50 -13.80
C GLU A 83 -4.34 3.12 -13.97
N LYS A 84 -4.18 4.04 -14.93
CA LYS A 84 -2.93 4.77 -15.12
C LYS A 84 -2.58 5.63 -13.90
N LEU A 85 -3.56 6.38 -13.38
CA LEU A 85 -3.38 7.19 -12.18
C LEU A 85 -3.11 6.34 -10.95
N GLN A 86 -3.85 5.24 -10.79
CA GLN A 86 -3.65 4.29 -9.70
C GLN A 86 -2.25 3.68 -9.71
N ARG A 87 -1.71 3.35 -10.91
CA ARG A 87 -0.33 2.88 -11.03
C ARG A 87 0.68 3.94 -10.63
N LEU A 88 0.52 5.16 -11.11
CA LEU A 88 1.43 6.26 -10.76
C LEU A 88 1.43 6.50 -9.25
N ALA A 89 0.26 6.59 -8.63
CA ALA A 89 0.12 6.76 -7.19
C ALA A 89 0.76 5.59 -6.42
N LYS A 90 0.53 4.35 -6.85
CA LYS A 90 1.12 3.16 -6.23
C LYS A 90 2.64 3.23 -6.16
N TYR A 91 3.28 3.56 -7.27
CA TYR A 91 4.75 3.55 -7.32
C TYR A 91 5.42 4.70 -6.58
N GLN A 92 4.69 5.75 -6.20
CA GLN A 92 5.25 6.84 -5.42
C GLN A 92 5.74 6.35 -4.05
N GLU A 93 4.91 5.60 -3.33
CA GLU A 93 5.17 5.23 -1.94
C GLU A 93 5.38 3.73 -1.70
N LEU A 94 5.23 2.87 -2.72
CA LEU A 94 5.43 1.43 -2.59
C LEU A 94 6.81 1.08 -2.02
N GLY A 95 7.84 1.82 -2.43
CA GLY A 95 9.19 1.66 -1.91
C GLY A 95 9.30 1.95 -0.43
N VAL A 96 8.59 2.98 0.03
CA VAL A 96 8.54 3.36 1.45
C VAL A 96 7.78 2.31 2.25
N ALA A 97 6.61 1.87 1.78
CA ALA A 97 5.83 0.82 2.42
C ALA A 97 6.66 -0.47 2.64
N ARG A 98 7.52 -0.83 1.67
CA ARG A 98 8.47 -1.95 1.81
C ARG A 98 9.54 -1.68 2.86
N GLN A 99 10.15 -0.50 2.83
CA GLN A 99 11.24 -0.12 3.76
C GLN A 99 10.75 -0.08 5.20
N VAL A 100 9.51 0.35 5.43
CA VAL A 100 8.91 0.33 6.77
C VAL A 100 8.37 -1.03 7.17
N LYS A 101 8.54 -2.05 6.32
CA LYS A 101 8.11 -3.44 6.57
C LYS A 101 6.59 -3.55 6.80
N ALA A 102 5.81 -2.68 6.16
CA ALA A 102 4.35 -2.80 6.20
C ALA A 102 3.91 -4.13 5.57
N LYS A 103 2.92 -4.77 6.17
CA LYS A 103 2.33 -6.00 5.62
C LYS A 103 1.35 -5.71 4.49
N ILE A 104 0.66 -4.60 4.57
CA ILE A 104 -0.33 -4.14 3.59
C ILE A 104 -0.02 -2.68 3.24
N TYR A 105 -0.12 -2.34 1.97
CA TYR A 105 -0.12 -0.97 1.50
C TYR A 105 -1.50 -0.62 0.96
N MET A 106 -2.09 0.46 1.43
CA MET A 106 -3.38 0.91 0.98
C MET A 106 -3.30 2.32 0.40
N LEU A 107 -3.91 2.51 -0.77
CA LEU A 107 -4.14 3.80 -1.38
C LEU A 107 -5.63 4.16 -1.30
N SER A 108 -5.94 5.42 -1.01
CA SER A 108 -7.31 5.90 -1.08
C SER A 108 -7.37 7.38 -1.48
N ASP A 109 -8.44 7.74 -2.21
CA ASP A 109 -8.85 9.13 -2.45
C ASP A 109 -10.20 9.46 -1.75
N GLY A 110 -10.58 8.64 -0.78
CA GLY A 110 -11.83 8.75 -0.04
C GLY A 110 -12.99 7.99 -0.69
N GLU A 111 -12.95 7.73 -1.98
CA GLU A 111 -13.97 6.96 -2.72
C GLU A 111 -13.44 5.61 -3.17
N THR A 112 -12.22 5.59 -3.67
CA THR A 112 -11.51 4.41 -4.15
C THR A 112 -10.56 3.92 -3.08
N PHE A 113 -10.56 2.60 -2.82
CA PHE A 113 -9.67 1.93 -1.87
C PHE A 113 -8.95 0.80 -2.59
N ILE A 114 -7.63 0.83 -2.59
CA ILE A 114 -6.78 -0.13 -3.29
C ILE A 114 -5.85 -0.78 -2.28
N TRP A 115 -6.03 -2.06 -2.08
CA TRP A 115 -5.22 -2.88 -1.19
C TRP A 115 -4.11 -3.56 -1.97
N ILE A 116 -2.88 -3.42 -1.52
CA ILE A 116 -1.67 -3.82 -2.24
C ILE A 116 -0.77 -4.61 -1.30
N ASN A 117 -0.26 -5.73 -1.80
CA ASN A 117 0.86 -6.41 -1.16
C ASN A 117 2.15 -5.60 -1.43
N PRO A 118 2.79 -5.01 -0.41
CA PRO A 118 3.95 -4.16 -0.64
C PRO A 118 5.16 -4.93 -1.17
N ILE A 119 5.28 -6.24 -0.92
CA ILE A 119 6.41 -7.07 -1.37
C ILE A 119 6.33 -7.25 -2.88
N THR A 120 5.19 -7.71 -3.39
CA THR A 120 4.99 -8.00 -4.82
C THR A 120 4.60 -6.77 -5.62
N GLY A 121 3.95 -5.80 -4.99
CA GLY A 121 3.30 -4.67 -5.64
C GLY A 121 1.97 -5.06 -6.30
N ALA A 122 1.48 -6.27 -6.06
CA ALA A 122 0.23 -6.76 -6.60
C ALA A 122 -0.96 -6.19 -5.82
N ARG A 123 -2.10 -6.02 -6.50
CA ARG A 123 -3.37 -5.78 -5.81
C ARG A 123 -3.82 -7.06 -5.13
N ILE A 124 -4.40 -6.91 -3.96
CA ILE A 124 -5.03 -8.02 -3.27
C ILE A 124 -6.43 -8.20 -3.86
N THR A 125 -6.75 -9.41 -4.27
CA THR A 125 -8.04 -9.77 -4.87
C THR A 125 -8.78 -10.77 -3.99
N ASP A 126 -10.09 -10.85 -4.17
CA ASP A 126 -10.92 -11.88 -3.56
C ASP A 126 -10.76 -13.23 -4.28
N GLU A 127 -11.50 -14.24 -3.82
CA GLU A 127 -11.52 -15.59 -4.39
C GLU A 127 -12.02 -15.67 -5.84
N ASN A 128 -12.68 -14.61 -6.33
CA ASN A 128 -13.19 -14.49 -7.69
C ASN A 128 -12.27 -13.63 -8.60
N ASP A 129 -11.04 -13.41 -8.19
CA ASP A 129 -10.05 -12.55 -8.86
C ASP A 129 -10.47 -11.06 -8.96
N LYS A 130 -11.45 -10.63 -8.16
CA LYS A 130 -11.87 -9.22 -8.13
C LYS A 130 -11.03 -8.46 -7.10
N PRO A 131 -10.53 -7.27 -7.46
CA PRO A 131 -9.81 -6.43 -6.52
C PRO A 131 -10.63 -6.14 -5.26
N ILE A 132 -10.03 -6.34 -4.10
CA ILE A 132 -10.64 -5.94 -2.84
C ILE A 132 -10.71 -4.43 -2.80
N THR A 133 -11.93 -3.91 -2.57
CA THR A 133 -12.22 -2.47 -2.51
C THR A 133 -12.84 -2.07 -1.17
N ARG A 134 -12.52 -2.82 -0.10
CA ARG A 134 -13.09 -2.55 1.21
C ARG A 134 -12.73 -1.15 1.66
N LYS A 135 -13.74 -0.36 1.95
CA LYS A 135 -13.57 1.01 2.42
C LYS A 135 -13.24 1.02 3.91
N ILE A 136 -12.30 1.87 4.29
CA ILE A 136 -12.07 2.25 5.69
C ILE A 136 -12.68 3.64 5.88
N ASN A 137 -13.72 3.72 6.68
CA ASN A 137 -14.26 5.01 7.12
C ASN A 137 -14.26 5.06 8.65
N PRO A 138 -13.12 5.38 9.26
CA PRO A 138 -12.96 5.29 10.71
C PRO A 138 -13.85 6.24 11.50
N LYS A 139 -14.33 7.34 10.90
CA LYS A 139 -15.19 8.30 11.60
C LYS A 139 -16.55 7.74 12.00
N ASN A 140 -17.07 6.78 11.25
CA ASN A 140 -18.45 6.32 11.37
C ASN A 140 -18.55 4.80 11.53
N LEU A 141 -17.45 4.12 11.88
CA LEU A 141 -17.50 2.68 12.10
C LEU A 141 -18.22 2.38 13.42
N SER A 142 -19.29 1.58 13.35
CA SER A 142 -19.86 0.96 14.54
C SER A 142 -18.84 0.00 15.18
N PRO A 143 -19.03 -0.40 16.44
CA PRO A 143 -18.18 -1.42 17.07
C PRO A 143 -18.09 -2.70 16.23
N GLU A 144 -19.19 -3.13 15.62
CA GLU A 144 -19.25 -4.31 14.74
C GLU A 144 -18.39 -4.10 13.49
N GLN A 145 -18.50 -2.95 12.81
CA GLN A 145 -17.70 -2.62 11.64
C GLN A 145 -16.21 -2.51 11.98
N ASN A 146 -15.87 -2.02 13.16
CA ASN A 146 -14.49 -2.01 13.64
C ASN A 146 -13.94 -3.43 13.80
N LYS A 147 -14.73 -4.34 14.38
CA LYS A 147 -14.39 -5.75 14.54
C LYS A 147 -14.20 -6.41 13.18
N GLU A 148 -15.15 -6.23 12.28
CA GLU A 148 -15.06 -6.76 10.90
C GLU A 148 -13.84 -6.24 10.15
N LEU A 149 -13.45 -4.98 10.33
CA LEU A 149 -12.26 -4.43 9.71
C LEU A 149 -10.98 -5.05 10.31
N ALA A 150 -10.94 -5.25 11.62
CA ALA A 150 -9.83 -5.90 12.28
C ALA A 150 -9.67 -7.35 11.81
N GLU A 151 -10.77 -8.09 11.72
CA GLU A 151 -10.80 -9.45 11.17
C GLU A 151 -10.32 -9.48 9.72
N PHE A 152 -10.80 -8.55 8.89
CA PHE A 152 -10.35 -8.43 7.50
C PHE A 152 -8.83 -8.17 7.39
N ILE A 153 -8.26 -7.30 8.24
CA ILE A 153 -6.81 -7.05 8.27
C ILE A 153 -6.07 -8.33 8.68
N ASP A 154 -6.57 -9.07 9.68
CA ASP A 154 -6.01 -10.35 10.11
C ASP A 154 -6.00 -11.37 8.97
N ASP A 155 -7.12 -11.52 8.27
CA ASP A 155 -7.27 -12.45 7.16
C ASP A 155 -6.30 -12.11 6.03
N VAL A 156 -6.22 -10.85 5.62
CA VAL A 156 -5.28 -10.42 4.57
C VAL A 156 -3.82 -10.67 5.00
N CYS A 157 -3.47 -10.34 6.24
CA CYS A 157 -2.12 -10.59 6.75
C CYS A 157 -1.79 -12.08 6.82
N TYR A 158 -2.75 -12.90 7.23
CA TYR A 158 -2.59 -14.36 7.27
C TYR A 158 -2.40 -14.91 5.87
N CYS A 159 -3.24 -14.53 4.93
CA CYS A 159 -3.16 -14.96 3.55
C CYS A 159 -1.85 -14.58 2.85
N ILE A 160 -1.33 -13.38 3.10
CA ILE A 160 -0.04 -12.95 2.54
C ILE A 160 1.12 -13.80 3.08
N ASN A 161 1.03 -14.28 4.32
CA ASN A 161 2.09 -15.05 4.97
C ASN A 161 1.99 -16.56 4.74
N ASP A 162 0.81 -17.09 4.45
CA ASP A 162 0.55 -18.51 4.30
C ASP A 162 0.05 -18.86 2.89
N SER A 163 0.99 -19.26 2.04
CA SER A 163 0.71 -19.66 0.65
C SER A 163 -0.16 -20.90 0.51
N ASN A 164 -0.42 -21.63 1.60
CA ASN A 164 -1.20 -22.87 1.59
C ASN A 164 -2.66 -22.66 2.00
N ASN A 165 -3.07 -21.46 2.35
CA ASN A 165 -4.43 -21.18 2.78
C ASN A 165 -5.40 -21.13 1.59
N LYS A 166 -6.44 -21.95 1.62
CA LYS A 166 -7.45 -22.03 0.55
C LYS A 166 -8.36 -20.79 0.45
N ILE A 167 -8.37 -19.94 1.45
CA ILE A 167 -9.21 -18.73 1.52
C ILE A 167 -8.38 -17.47 1.11
N MET A 168 -7.24 -17.69 0.50
CA MET A 168 -6.35 -16.60 0.12
C MET A 168 -6.97 -15.66 -0.91
N PRO A 169 -6.93 -14.34 -0.65
CA PRO A 169 -7.09 -13.37 -1.71
C PRO A 169 -6.00 -13.60 -2.75
N LYS A 170 -6.36 -13.72 -4.01
CA LYS A 170 -5.38 -13.84 -5.09
C LYS A 170 -4.72 -12.49 -5.32
N GLU A 171 -3.43 -12.51 -5.59
CA GLU A 171 -2.67 -11.31 -5.93
C GLU A 171 -2.73 -11.06 -7.44
N TYR A 172 -3.16 -9.88 -7.83
CA TYR A 172 -3.07 -9.45 -9.22
C TYR A 172 -1.65 -8.96 -9.53
N ILE A 173 -0.91 -9.69 -10.33
CA ILE A 173 0.41 -9.30 -10.79
C ILE A 173 0.27 -8.28 -11.91
N ASP A 174 0.65 -7.04 -11.65
CA ASP A 174 0.71 -5.99 -12.68
C ASP A 174 1.90 -6.27 -13.64
N PRO A 175 1.66 -6.57 -14.91
CA PRO A 175 2.72 -6.88 -15.87
C PRO A 175 3.54 -5.64 -16.27
N THR A 176 3.09 -4.44 -15.92
CA THR A 176 3.72 -3.18 -16.33
C THR A 176 5.19 -3.03 -15.91
N PRO A 177 5.62 -3.43 -14.69
CA PRO A 177 7.03 -3.34 -14.32
C PRO A 177 7.93 -4.18 -15.22
N LEU A 178 7.47 -5.36 -15.65
CA LEU A 178 8.20 -6.20 -16.59
C LEU A 178 8.26 -5.55 -17.96
N ALA A 179 7.13 -5.05 -18.47
CA ALA A 179 7.06 -4.34 -19.74
C ALA A 179 7.96 -3.09 -19.77
N GLN A 180 7.99 -2.31 -18.68
CA GLN A 180 8.88 -1.16 -18.54
C GLN A 180 10.36 -1.57 -18.52
N LYS A 181 10.69 -2.67 -17.83
CA LYS A 181 12.06 -3.20 -17.82
C LYS A 181 12.50 -3.65 -19.22
N VAL A 182 11.63 -4.36 -19.92
CA VAL A 182 11.89 -4.78 -21.31
C VAL A 182 12.05 -3.57 -22.22
N ALA A 183 11.16 -2.58 -22.13
CA ALA A 183 11.25 -1.35 -22.93
C ALA A 183 12.59 -0.61 -22.68
N ARG A 184 13.04 -0.50 -21.43
CA ARG A 184 14.35 0.11 -21.10
C ARG A 184 15.52 -0.68 -21.70
N ILE A 185 15.47 -2.00 -21.66
CA ILE A 185 16.51 -2.85 -22.26
C ILE A 185 16.54 -2.60 -23.78
N LEU A 186 15.39 -2.60 -24.43
CA LEU A 186 15.29 -2.34 -25.87
C LEU A 186 15.75 -0.94 -26.27
N GLN A 187 15.46 0.07 -25.46
CA GLN A 187 15.94 1.45 -25.67
C GLN A 187 17.45 1.59 -25.54
N ASN A 188 18.07 0.81 -24.66
CA ASN A 188 19.53 0.81 -24.48
C ASN A 188 20.27 -0.01 -25.54
N MET A 189 19.58 -0.82 -26.32
CA MET A 189 20.16 -1.54 -27.45
C MET A 189 20.23 -0.62 -28.66
N SER A 190 21.39 -0.52 -29.29
CA SER A 190 21.47 0.21 -30.56
C SER A 190 20.49 -0.38 -31.59
N LEU A 191 19.85 0.47 -32.39
CA LEU A 191 18.84 0.06 -33.37
C LEU A 191 19.34 -1.08 -34.32
N SER A 192 20.64 -1.12 -34.62
CA SER A 192 21.27 -2.20 -35.37
C SER A 192 21.30 -3.52 -34.59
N SER A 193 21.61 -3.48 -33.29
CA SER A 193 21.64 -4.70 -32.46
C SER A 193 20.21 -5.20 -32.17
N ALA A 194 19.26 -4.32 -31.99
CA ALA A 194 17.85 -4.68 -31.77
C ALA A 194 17.25 -5.38 -33.05
N LYS A 195 17.57 -4.87 -34.25
CA LYS A 195 17.18 -5.54 -35.50
C LYS A 195 17.75 -6.92 -35.63
N ASN A 196 19.04 -7.10 -35.35
CA ASN A 196 19.68 -8.39 -35.44
C ASN A 196 19.15 -9.41 -34.42
N SER A 197 18.83 -8.97 -33.21
CA SER A 197 18.23 -9.83 -32.17
C SER A 197 16.81 -10.27 -32.51
N LEU A 198 15.99 -9.41 -33.13
CA LEU A 198 14.66 -9.78 -33.59
C LEU A 198 14.65 -10.79 -34.71
N TYR A 199 15.61 -10.69 -35.64
CA TYR A 199 15.77 -11.68 -36.74
C TYR A 199 16.27 -13.03 -36.23
N THR A 200 17.06 -13.07 -35.17
CA THR A 200 17.57 -14.32 -34.58
C THR A 200 16.52 -15.04 -33.72
N CYS A 201 15.52 -14.34 -33.21
CA CYS A 201 14.43 -14.95 -32.46
C CYS A 201 13.25 -15.43 -33.31
N LEU A 202 13.24 -15.11 -34.61
CA LEU A 202 12.18 -15.49 -35.56
C LEU A 202 12.58 -16.59 -36.54
N LEU A 203 13.82 -17.11 -36.45
CA LEU A 203 14.33 -18.28 -37.11
C LEU A 203 14.54 -19.43 -36.12
#